data_f289175a12163ae414bc26a4c79c06f5
#
_entry.id   f289175a12163ae414bc26a4c79c06f5
#
_cell.length_a   1.000
_cell.length_b   1.000
_cell.length_c   1.000
_cell.angle_alpha   90.00
_cell.angle_beta   90.00
_cell.angle_gamma   90.00
#
_symmetry.space_group_name_H-M   'P 1'
#
loop_
_entity.id
_entity.type
_entity.pdbx_description
1 polymer ?
#
loop_
_entity_poly.entity_id
_entity_poly.type
_entity_poly.pdbx_seq_one_letter_code
_entity_poly.pdbx_strand_id
1 'polypeptide(L)'
;MKFAVIREDINPVRDGIARALVQKCLDHGHEVSTPENGIRFVLNLTDSEHPRIFRRNAQNIFIFSLITASSSVKDLRALCYTTLVRTLSNVVVCAVPGNGGAPFGPSDRTEVYFTTPEAGFYHLAFDPETVYERLIPIAGSHFAIGNAFSLDLPQRYWEPSAVVDKIRDYGRELDRLGVLPAPFPLREVLSEESIQDIYRLFEMKGLSYGNLSARERIPELGPATFWMTARGINKAKVSKVGRDVLLVKGFDYYKGQALVSVPPDHDPKARVSVDAVEHELIYRTFPEVGAVVHVHAWLDGVLCTTQNFPCGTIELAESVMNLLRQTDDPSRTAVGLKNHGLTITGPSLDDIFNRIRGRLRTEVEMMS
;
A
#
# COMPACT_ATOMS: atom_id res chain seq x y z
N MET A 1 -22.57 -2.52 -2.34
CA MET A 1 -21.96 -1.97 -1.09
C MET A 1 -22.69 -0.72 -0.68
N LYS A 2 -22.64 -0.36 0.63
CA LYS A 2 -23.14 0.95 1.12
C LYS A 2 -22.00 1.97 1.12
N PHE A 3 -22.29 3.22 0.78
CA PHE A 3 -21.31 4.31 0.78
C PHE A 3 -21.93 5.63 1.22
N ALA A 4 -21.10 6.56 1.68
CA ALA A 4 -21.52 7.90 2.05
C ALA A 4 -20.87 8.95 1.14
N VAL A 5 -21.58 10.06 0.96
CA VAL A 5 -21.04 11.25 0.29
C VAL A 5 -21.02 12.40 1.32
N ILE A 6 -19.84 12.96 1.53
CA ILE A 6 -19.65 14.03 2.51
C ILE A 6 -19.16 15.29 1.80
N ARG A 7 -19.80 16.42 2.08
CA ARG A 7 -19.51 17.70 1.45
C ARG A 7 -19.63 18.83 2.47
N GLU A 8 -18.73 19.79 2.44
CA GLU A 8 -18.80 21.01 3.28
C GLU A 8 -19.08 22.27 2.47
N ASP A 9 -18.51 22.35 1.26
CA ASP A 9 -18.58 23.50 0.38
C ASP A 9 -19.14 23.12 -1.01
N ILE A 10 -19.44 24.10 -1.82
CA ILE A 10 -19.96 23.92 -3.18
C ILE A 10 -18.88 24.23 -4.20
N ASN A 11 -18.56 23.25 -5.04
CA ASN A 11 -17.71 23.41 -6.20
C ASN A 11 -18.38 22.72 -7.41
N PRO A 12 -18.83 23.49 -8.42
CA PRO A 12 -19.63 22.94 -9.53
C PRO A 12 -18.94 21.78 -10.29
N VAL A 13 -17.61 21.87 -10.50
CA VAL A 13 -16.85 20.81 -11.20
C VAL A 13 -16.78 19.54 -10.36
N ARG A 14 -16.32 19.67 -9.12
CA ARG A 14 -16.22 18.53 -8.19
C ARG A 14 -17.58 17.89 -7.94
N ASP A 15 -18.61 18.71 -7.71
CA ASP A 15 -19.96 18.23 -7.46
C ASP A 15 -20.58 17.54 -8.67
N GLY A 16 -20.21 17.95 -9.89
CA GLY A 16 -20.61 17.30 -11.12
C GLY A 16 -19.99 15.90 -11.25
N ILE A 17 -18.69 15.78 -11.02
CA ILE A 17 -17.99 14.48 -10.98
C ILE A 17 -18.58 13.59 -9.92
N ALA A 18 -18.79 14.10 -8.71
CA ALA A 18 -19.38 13.34 -7.63
C ALA A 18 -20.77 12.81 -7.99
N ARG A 19 -21.65 13.64 -8.60
CA ARG A 19 -22.98 13.18 -9.06
C ARG A 19 -22.86 12.06 -10.09
N ALA A 20 -21.95 12.18 -11.06
CA ALA A 20 -21.74 11.16 -12.07
C ALA A 20 -21.24 9.83 -11.45
N LEU A 21 -20.31 9.90 -10.50
CA LEU A 21 -19.81 8.71 -9.78
C LEU A 21 -20.89 8.10 -8.88
N VAL A 22 -21.67 8.90 -8.16
CA VAL A 22 -22.79 8.42 -7.36
C VAL A 22 -23.79 7.69 -8.24
N GLN A 23 -24.14 8.25 -9.42
CA GLN A 23 -25.05 7.60 -10.35
C GLN A 23 -24.48 6.24 -10.82
N LYS A 24 -23.18 6.18 -11.15
CA LYS A 24 -22.52 4.91 -11.51
C LYS A 24 -22.56 3.89 -10.36
N CYS A 25 -22.31 4.32 -9.13
CA CYS A 25 -22.45 3.43 -7.97
C CYS A 25 -23.87 2.88 -7.84
N LEU A 26 -24.88 3.71 -8.05
CA LEU A 26 -26.29 3.29 -8.01
C LEU A 26 -26.65 2.33 -9.14
N ASP A 27 -26.18 2.61 -10.37
CA ASP A 27 -26.38 1.77 -11.55
C ASP A 27 -25.81 0.35 -11.35
N HIS A 28 -24.69 0.24 -10.61
CA HIS A 28 -24.06 -1.01 -10.20
C HIS A 28 -24.60 -1.61 -8.89
N GLY A 29 -25.75 -1.13 -8.40
CA GLY A 29 -26.42 -1.71 -7.23
C GLY A 29 -25.79 -1.39 -5.88
N HIS A 30 -25.01 -0.32 -5.79
CA HIS A 30 -24.56 0.21 -4.49
C HIS A 30 -25.62 1.16 -3.93
N GLU A 31 -25.55 1.41 -2.62
CA GLU A 31 -26.55 2.20 -1.89
C GLU A 31 -25.90 3.40 -1.19
N VAL A 32 -26.46 4.59 -1.35
CA VAL A 32 -26.09 5.75 -0.54
C VAL A 32 -26.61 5.56 0.88
N SER A 33 -25.77 5.82 1.87
CA SER A 33 -26.07 5.64 3.29
C SER A 33 -25.37 6.71 4.13
N THR A 34 -25.69 6.75 5.42
CA THR A 34 -24.98 7.60 6.38
C THR A 34 -23.74 6.87 6.92
N PRO A 35 -22.71 7.62 7.39
CA PRO A 35 -21.47 7.03 7.90
C PRO A 35 -21.65 6.02 9.03
N GLU A 36 -22.72 6.12 9.79
CA GLU A 36 -23.03 5.26 10.94
C GLU A 36 -23.59 3.88 10.53
N ASN A 37 -24.02 3.72 9.29
CA ASN A 37 -24.80 2.55 8.83
C ASN A 37 -23.98 1.50 8.06
N GLY A 38 -22.75 1.22 8.50
CA GLY A 38 -21.95 0.10 7.96
C GLY A 38 -21.54 0.30 6.52
N ILE A 39 -21.04 1.49 6.20
CA ILE A 39 -20.52 1.84 4.86
C ILE A 39 -19.19 1.16 4.57
N ARG A 40 -18.90 0.96 3.28
CA ARG A 40 -17.61 0.45 2.80
C ARG A 40 -16.67 1.55 2.33
N PHE A 41 -17.22 2.64 1.79
CA PHE A 41 -16.40 3.77 1.38
C PHE A 41 -17.13 5.11 1.53
N VAL A 42 -16.33 6.15 1.48
CA VAL A 42 -16.78 7.54 1.55
C VAL A 42 -16.24 8.29 0.34
N LEU A 43 -17.11 8.98 -0.37
CA LEU A 43 -16.73 10.05 -1.28
C LEU A 43 -16.63 11.34 -0.46
N ASN A 44 -15.41 11.76 -0.16
CA ASN A 44 -15.11 12.95 0.64
C ASN A 44 -14.83 14.14 -0.30
N LEU A 45 -15.85 14.95 -0.54
CA LEU A 45 -15.74 16.16 -1.37
C LEU A 45 -15.12 17.27 -0.53
N THR A 46 -13.88 17.62 -0.84
CA THR A 46 -13.09 18.55 -0.02
C THR A 46 -12.30 19.53 -0.89
N ASP A 47 -11.86 20.61 -0.27
CA ASP A 47 -10.97 21.58 -0.87
C ASP A 47 -9.50 21.19 -0.63
N SER A 48 -8.59 21.56 -1.53
CA SER A 48 -7.17 21.23 -1.42
C SER A 48 -6.41 22.16 -0.44
N GLU A 49 -6.88 23.38 -0.24
CA GLU A 49 -6.27 24.34 0.69
C GLU A 49 -6.72 24.05 2.14
N HIS A 50 -8.01 23.73 2.31
CA HIS A 50 -8.63 23.40 3.59
C HIS A 50 -9.20 21.97 3.57
N PRO A 51 -8.34 20.93 3.46
CA PRO A 51 -8.81 19.57 3.27
C PRO A 51 -9.44 19.01 4.54
N ARG A 52 -10.64 18.46 4.38
CA ARG A 52 -11.40 17.84 5.46
C ARG A 52 -10.92 16.43 5.73
N ILE A 53 -10.68 16.11 7.00
CA ILE A 53 -10.40 14.76 7.46
C ILE A 53 -11.73 14.04 7.75
N PHE A 54 -11.92 12.87 7.11
CA PHE A 54 -12.94 11.93 7.55
C PHE A 54 -12.31 10.87 8.47
N ARG A 55 -12.72 10.85 9.74
CA ARG A 55 -12.25 9.83 10.70
C ARG A 55 -13.09 8.57 10.55
N ARG A 56 -12.49 7.52 9.99
CA ARG A 56 -13.12 6.21 9.88
C ARG A 56 -13.28 5.56 11.27
N ASN A 57 -14.41 4.89 11.51
CA ASN A 57 -14.69 4.14 12.72
C ASN A 57 -14.43 2.64 12.57
N ALA A 58 -14.07 2.17 11.38
CA ALA A 58 -13.70 0.79 11.09
C ALA A 58 -12.57 0.73 10.07
N GLN A 59 -11.70 -0.29 10.18
CA GLN A 59 -10.53 -0.47 9.34
C GLN A 59 -10.87 -0.62 7.84
N ASN A 60 -11.95 -1.30 7.54
CA ASN A 60 -12.39 -1.59 6.17
C ASN A 60 -13.32 -0.52 5.58
N ILE A 61 -13.22 0.73 6.02
CA ILE A 61 -13.86 1.88 5.38
C ILE A 61 -12.80 2.61 4.55
N PHE A 62 -13.01 2.70 3.24
CA PHE A 62 -12.12 3.38 2.33
C PHE A 62 -12.56 4.83 2.10
N ILE A 63 -11.60 5.75 2.05
CA ILE A 63 -11.86 7.17 1.86
C ILE A 63 -11.31 7.58 0.49
N PHE A 64 -12.19 8.09 -0.37
CA PHE A 64 -11.84 8.65 -1.66
C PHE A 64 -12.11 10.14 -1.62
N SER A 65 -11.05 10.95 -1.51
CA SER A 65 -11.18 12.40 -1.53
C SER A 65 -11.24 12.92 -2.94
N LEU A 66 -12.28 13.69 -3.23
CA LEU A 66 -12.50 14.38 -4.49
C LEU A 66 -12.10 15.84 -4.33
N ILE A 67 -11.15 16.31 -5.14
CA ILE A 67 -10.71 17.70 -5.19
C ILE A 67 -10.70 18.21 -6.62
N THR A 68 -10.56 19.52 -6.77
CA THR A 68 -10.31 20.17 -8.06
C THR A 68 -9.02 20.96 -7.99
N ALA A 69 -8.32 21.04 -9.10
CA ALA A 69 -7.16 21.90 -9.26
C ALA A 69 -7.24 22.67 -10.59
N SER A 70 -6.62 23.84 -10.62
CA SER A 70 -6.44 24.59 -11.87
C SER A 70 -5.32 23.95 -12.70
N SER A 71 -5.44 24.01 -14.02
CA SER A 71 -4.37 23.66 -14.96
C SER A 71 -3.08 24.47 -14.78
N SER A 72 -3.13 25.58 -14.04
CA SER A 72 -1.98 26.43 -13.70
C SER A 72 -1.16 25.92 -12.49
N VAL A 73 -1.61 24.87 -11.79
CA VAL A 73 -0.87 24.30 -10.67
C VAL A 73 0.45 23.72 -11.17
N LYS A 74 1.58 24.20 -10.66
CA LYS A 74 2.92 23.82 -11.12
C LYS A 74 3.30 22.39 -10.74
N ASP A 75 2.90 21.95 -9.55
CA ASP A 75 3.18 20.62 -9.03
C ASP A 75 1.88 19.97 -8.52
N LEU A 76 1.15 19.39 -9.45
CA LEU A 76 -0.11 18.71 -9.18
C LEU A 76 0.10 17.44 -8.33
N ARG A 77 1.24 16.76 -8.51
CA ARG A 77 1.60 15.57 -7.75
C ARG A 77 1.77 15.91 -6.27
N ALA A 78 2.51 16.99 -5.97
CA ALA A 78 2.70 17.46 -4.61
C ALA A 78 1.37 17.86 -3.96
N LEU A 79 0.51 18.62 -4.69
CA LEU A 79 -0.82 19.00 -4.22
C LEU A 79 -1.66 17.78 -3.84
N CYS A 80 -1.77 16.80 -4.75
CA CYS A 80 -2.58 15.61 -4.55
C CYS A 80 -2.05 14.76 -3.39
N TYR A 81 -0.73 14.58 -3.29
CA TYR A 81 -0.14 13.79 -2.21
C TYR A 81 -0.29 14.47 -0.85
N THR A 82 -0.08 15.79 -0.78
CA THR A 82 -0.32 16.58 0.45
C THR A 82 -1.77 16.45 0.89
N THR A 83 -2.71 16.55 -0.05
CA THR A 83 -4.13 16.38 0.23
C THR A 83 -4.44 14.96 0.71
N LEU A 84 -3.88 13.93 0.07
CA LEU A 84 -4.04 12.52 0.47
C LEU A 84 -3.69 12.32 1.94
N VAL A 85 -2.53 12.83 2.34
CA VAL A 85 -2.05 12.71 3.73
C VAL A 85 -2.92 13.49 4.70
N ARG A 86 -3.23 14.75 4.38
CA ARG A 86 -4.05 15.62 5.25
C ARG A 86 -5.48 15.12 5.42
N THR A 87 -6.05 14.44 4.43
CA THR A 87 -7.40 13.87 4.50
C THR A 87 -7.43 12.43 5.04
N LEU A 88 -6.29 11.79 5.24
CA LEU A 88 -6.15 10.37 5.58
C LEU A 88 -6.87 9.45 4.56
N SER A 89 -6.81 9.83 3.29
CA SER A 89 -7.51 9.12 2.22
C SER A 89 -6.74 7.90 1.72
N ASN A 90 -7.46 6.93 1.19
CA ASN A 90 -6.89 5.81 0.45
C ASN A 90 -6.60 6.20 -1.01
N VAL A 91 -7.41 7.12 -1.58
CA VAL A 91 -7.19 7.68 -2.91
C VAL A 91 -7.60 9.13 -2.90
N VAL A 92 -6.82 9.98 -3.54
CA VAL A 92 -7.27 11.32 -3.99
C VAL A 92 -7.57 11.25 -5.47
N VAL A 93 -8.74 11.72 -5.85
CA VAL A 93 -9.14 11.95 -7.24
C VAL A 93 -9.18 13.45 -7.45
N CYS A 94 -8.22 13.99 -8.21
CA CYS A 94 -8.10 15.40 -8.50
C CYS A 94 -8.59 15.68 -9.92
N ALA A 95 -9.65 16.47 -10.04
CA ALA A 95 -10.15 16.89 -11.33
C ALA A 95 -9.48 18.19 -11.78
N VAL A 96 -8.97 18.19 -13.01
CA VAL A 96 -8.40 19.36 -13.68
C VAL A 96 -9.24 19.64 -14.92
N PRO A 97 -10.12 20.67 -14.88
CA PRO A 97 -10.92 21.03 -16.05
C PRO A 97 -10.05 21.51 -17.21
N GLY A 98 -10.39 21.08 -18.42
CA GLY A 98 -9.77 21.61 -19.64
C GLY A 98 -10.13 23.08 -19.89
N ASN A 99 -9.28 23.79 -20.63
CA ASN A 99 -9.52 25.20 -20.99
C ASN A 99 -10.66 25.27 -22.00
N GLY A 100 -11.76 25.96 -21.65
CA GLY A 100 -12.71 26.55 -22.62
C GLY A 100 -14.08 25.89 -22.78
N GLY A 101 -14.53 25.01 -21.88
CA GLY A 101 -15.88 24.45 -21.92
C GLY A 101 -16.64 24.63 -20.61
N ALA A 102 -17.98 24.58 -20.68
CA ALA A 102 -18.77 24.38 -19.46
C ALA A 102 -18.45 22.98 -18.91
N PRO A 103 -18.25 22.84 -17.58
CA PRO A 103 -18.00 21.54 -16.97
C PRO A 103 -19.06 20.53 -17.44
N PHE A 104 -18.61 19.35 -17.91
CA PHE A 104 -19.46 18.24 -18.43
C PHE A 104 -20.20 18.53 -19.75
N GLY A 105 -19.76 19.54 -20.53
CA GLY A 105 -20.21 19.74 -21.92
C GLY A 105 -19.54 18.77 -22.91
N PRO A 106 -20.06 18.65 -24.15
CA PRO A 106 -19.50 17.76 -25.19
C PRO A 106 -18.04 18.05 -25.58
N SER A 107 -17.51 19.24 -25.22
CA SER A 107 -16.14 19.68 -25.43
C SER A 107 -15.30 19.69 -24.13
N ASP A 108 -15.85 19.22 -23.03
CA ASP A 108 -15.13 19.17 -21.76
C ASP A 108 -14.04 18.09 -21.80
N ARG A 109 -12.79 18.52 -21.60
CA ARG A 109 -11.62 17.65 -21.51
C ARG A 109 -11.11 17.66 -20.07
N THR A 110 -11.99 17.38 -19.11
CA THR A 110 -11.58 17.21 -17.72
C THR A 110 -10.66 15.98 -17.59
N GLU A 111 -9.46 16.21 -17.10
CA GLU A 111 -8.55 15.13 -16.70
C GLU A 111 -8.74 14.84 -15.22
N VAL A 112 -8.65 13.58 -14.84
CA VAL A 112 -8.65 13.16 -13.45
C VAL A 112 -7.34 12.45 -13.09
N TYR A 113 -6.74 12.90 -12.00
CA TYR A 113 -5.49 12.37 -11.48
C TYR A 113 -5.76 11.58 -10.22
N PHE A 114 -5.19 10.39 -10.15
CA PHE A 114 -5.29 9.49 -9.00
C PHE A 114 -3.99 9.50 -8.22
N THR A 115 -4.11 9.59 -6.89
CA THR A 115 -2.96 9.49 -5.99
C THR A 115 -3.26 8.50 -4.89
N THR A 116 -2.34 7.58 -4.63
CA THR A 116 -2.44 6.55 -3.58
C THR A 116 -1.31 6.66 -2.56
N PRO A 117 -1.45 6.08 -1.36
CA PRO A 117 -0.40 6.08 -0.33
C PRO A 117 0.90 5.44 -0.79
N GLU A 118 0.82 4.46 -1.69
CA GLU A 118 1.96 3.73 -2.26
C GLU A 118 2.70 4.54 -3.33
N ALA A 119 2.38 5.83 -3.44
CA ALA A 119 2.96 6.76 -4.39
C ALA A 119 2.48 6.62 -5.84
N GLY A 120 1.41 5.91 -6.09
CA GLY A 120 0.73 5.92 -7.38
C GLY A 120 0.33 7.35 -7.76
N PHE A 121 0.71 7.80 -8.97
CA PHE A 121 0.27 9.06 -9.53
C PHE A 121 0.08 8.90 -11.05
N TYR A 122 -1.16 8.75 -11.47
CA TYR A 122 -1.53 8.53 -12.87
C TYR A 122 -2.80 9.30 -13.20
N HIS A 123 -3.10 9.48 -14.48
CA HIS A 123 -4.27 10.23 -14.93
C HIS A 123 -4.97 9.55 -16.10
N LEU A 124 -6.21 9.96 -16.31
CA LEU A 124 -7.03 9.58 -17.46
C LEU A 124 -8.02 10.72 -17.76
N ALA A 125 -8.54 10.75 -18.98
CA ALA A 125 -9.67 11.62 -19.30
C ALA A 125 -10.89 11.19 -18.46
N PHE A 126 -11.64 12.15 -17.94
CA PHE A 126 -12.79 11.85 -17.09
C PHE A 126 -13.86 11.07 -17.87
N ASP A 127 -14.05 9.85 -17.44
CA ASP A 127 -15.20 9.00 -17.79
C ASP A 127 -15.71 8.35 -16.49
N PRO A 128 -16.98 8.52 -16.12
CA PRO A 128 -17.51 8.04 -14.85
C PRO A 128 -17.37 6.53 -14.65
N GLU A 129 -17.50 5.73 -15.71
CA GLU A 129 -17.36 4.27 -15.64
C GLU A 129 -15.90 3.90 -15.33
N THR A 130 -14.97 4.47 -16.09
CA THR A 130 -13.54 4.20 -15.89
C THR A 130 -13.08 4.63 -14.49
N VAL A 131 -13.53 5.79 -13.98
CA VAL A 131 -13.21 6.21 -12.60
C VAL A 131 -13.81 5.25 -11.58
N TYR A 132 -15.05 4.82 -11.78
CA TYR A 132 -15.70 3.82 -10.95
C TYR A 132 -14.90 2.51 -10.90
N GLU A 133 -14.47 2.00 -12.05
CA GLU A 133 -13.66 0.77 -12.16
C GLU A 133 -12.29 0.87 -11.46
N ARG A 134 -11.74 2.08 -11.28
CA ARG A 134 -10.49 2.29 -10.52
C ARG A 134 -10.73 2.31 -8.99
N LEU A 135 -11.88 2.79 -8.54
CA LEU A 135 -12.17 2.95 -7.11
C LEU A 135 -12.82 1.73 -6.46
N ILE A 136 -13.70 1.04 -7.16
CA ILE A 136 -14.50 -0.03 -6.59
C ILE A 136 -13.70 -1.27 -6.17
N PRO A 137 -12.68 -1.74 -6.88
CA PRO A 137 -11.84 -2.82 -6.39
C PRO A 137 -11.16 -2.47 -5.06
N ILE A 138 -10.72 -1.21 -4.89
CA ILE A 138 -10.16 -0.72 -3.64
C ILE A 138 -11.22 -0.75 -2.53
N ALA A 139 -12.42 -0.21 -2.79
CA ALA A 139 -13.51 -0.21 -1.82
C ALA A 139 -13.97 -1.62 -1.42
N GLY A 140 -13.86 -2.58 -2.34
CA GLY A 140 -14.21 -3.98 -2.12
C GLY A 140 -13.17 -4.78 -1.35
N SER A 141 -11.92 -4.29 -1.27
CA SER A 141 -10.80 -5.04 -0.71
C SER A 141 -10.84 -5.13 0.84
N HIS A 142 -10.14 -6.11 1.41
CA HIS A 142 -10.15 -6.42 2.82
C HIS A 142 -8.75 -6.34 3.42
N PHE A 143 -8.54 -5.37 4.31
CA PHE A 143 -7.30 -5.27 5.06
C PHE A 143 -7.10 -6.46 5.99
N ALA A 144 -5.92 -7.05 5.92
CA ALA A 144 -5.48 -8.18 6.73
C ALA A 144 -4.13 -7.84 7.41
N ILE A 145 -4.13 -6.76 8.20
CA ILE A 145 -2.93 -6.13 8.78
C ILE A 145 -2.83 -6.26 10.29
N GLY A 146 -3.70 -7.08 10.90
CA GLY A 146 -3.68 -7.38 12.32
C GLY A 146 -2.45 -8.22 12.72
N ASN A 147 -2.12 -8.20 14.01
CA ASN A 147 -1.06 -9.03 14.58
C ASN A 147 -1.56 -9.69 15.86
N ALA A 148 -1.34 -10.99 16.00
CA ALA A 148 -1.56 -11.75 17.22
C ALA A 148 -0.21 -12.27 17.74
N PHE A 149 0.22 -11.78 18.90
CA PHE A 149 1.52 -12.11 19.50
C PHE A 149 1.43 -13.32 20.42
N SER A 150 2.45 -14.17 20.36
CA SER A 150 2.68 -15.29 21.30
C SER A 150 4.10 -15.20 21.85
N LEU A 151 4.24 -15.37 23.17
CA LEU A 151 5.53 -15.39 23.86
C LEU A 151 6.16 -16.79 23.80
N ASP A 152 6.23 -17.35 22.61
CA ASP A 152 6.67 -18.74 22.38
C ASP A 152 7.90 -18.86 21.47
N LEU A 153 8.55 -17.71 21.18
CA LEU A 153 9.79 -17.72 20.42
C LEU A 153 10.89 -18.43 21.23
N PRO A 154 11.51 -19.52 20.71
CA PRO A 154 12.57 -20.22 21.44
C PRO A 154 13.74 -19.28 21.78
N GLN A 155 14.31 -19.43 22.97
CA GLN A 155 15.33 -18.52 23.51
C GLN A 155 16.53 -18.30 22.59
N ARG A 156 16.94 -19.34 21.83
CA ARG A 156 18.03 -19.27 20.85
C ARG A 156 17.80 -18.26 19.71
N TYR A 157 16.57 -17.78 19.56
CA TYR A 157 16.18 -16.78 18.54
C TYR A 157 15.80 -15.42 19.13
N TRP A 158 16.07 -15.19 20.42
CA TRP A 158 15.86 -13.85 21.00
C TRP A 158 16.90 -12.84 20.50
N GLU A 159 18.07 -13.35 20.10
CA GLU A 159 19.10 -12.58 19.39
C GLU A 159 19.02 -12.85 17.88
N PRO A 160 19.54 -11.93 17.04
CA PRO A 160 19.53 -12.12 15.59
C PRO A 160 20.19 -13.42 15.14
N SER A 161 19.47 -14.22 14.37
CA SER A 161 20.03 -15.40 13.67
C SER A 161 20.78 -14.97 12.41
N ALA A 162 21.50 -15.89 11.77
CA ALA A 162 22.16 -15.65 10.48
C ALA A 162 21.17 -15.20 9.38
N VAL A 163 19.90 -15.62 9.46
CA VAL A 163 18.84 -15.17 8.54
C VAL A 163 18.47 -13.70 8.81
N VAL A 164 18.35 -13.33 10.08
CA VAL A 164 18.08 -11.94 10.49
C VAL A 164 19.24 -11.01 10.13
N ASP A 165 20.50 -11.49 10.26
CA ASP A 165 21.68 -10.75 9.83
C ASP A 165 21.66 -10.48 8.31
N LYS A 166 21.25 -11.45 7.49
CA LYS A 166 21.07 -11.25 6.05
C LYS A 166 19.95 -10.23 5.74
N ILE A 167 18.82 -10.29 6.45
CA ILE A 167 17.75 -9.28 6.30
C ILE A 167 18.30 -7.88 6.55
N ARG A 168 19.11 -7.71 7.62
CA ARG A 168 19.77 -6.44 7.93
C ARG A 168 20.72 -5.99 6.82
N ASP A 169 21.56 -6.88 6.33
CA ASP A 169 22.58 -6.53 5.32
C ASP A 169 21.94 -6.15 4.00
N TYR A 170 20.90 -6.87 3.57
CA TYR A 170 20.13 -6.53 2.37
C TYR A 170 19.21 -5.32 2.56
N GLY A 171 18.75 -5.05 3.78
CA GLY A 171 18.11 -3.76 4.10
C GLY A 171 19.05 -2.58 3.86
N ARG A 172 20.34 -2.70 4.23
CA ARG A 172 21.36 -1.69 3.93
C ARG A 172 21.64 -1.59 2.42
N GLU A 173 21.55 -2.68 1.70
CA GLU A 173 21.72 -2.66 0.25
C GLU A 173 20.57 -1.95 -0.45
N LEU A 174 19.31 -2.18 -0.05
CA LEU A 174 18.16 -1.44 -0.57
C LEU A 174 18.28 0.07 -0.30
N ASP A 175 18.80 0.45 0.87
CA ASP A 175 19.07 1.85 1.19
C ASP A 175 20.10 2.46 0.23
N ARG A 176 21.21 1.74 -0.02
CA ARG A 176 22.25 2.17 -0.99
C ARG A 176 21.73 2.26 -2.43
N LEU A 177 20.73 1.42 -2.79
CA LEU A 177 20.07 1.47 -4.10
C LEU A 177 19.04 2.61 -4.20
N GLY A 178 18.76 3.31 -3.10
CA GLY A 178 17.82 4.43 -3.09
C GLY A 178 16.35 4.04 -3.22
N VAL A 179 16.01 2.78 -2.94
CA VAL A 179 14.63 2.24 -3.10
C VAL A 179 13.84 2.14 -1.80
N LEU A 180 14.43 2.51 -0.67
CA LEU A 180 13.73 2.57 0.62
C LEU A 180 13.05 3.91 0.93
N PRO A 181 13.56 5.08 0.49
CA PRO A 181 12.86 6.34 0.68
C PRO A 181 11.49 6.31 -0.01
N ALA A 182 10.54 7.07 0.54
CA ALA A 182 9.31 7.35 -0.18
C ALA A 182 9.66 7.90 -1.58
N PRO A 183 8.95 7.46 -2.62
CA PRO A 183 9.21 7.92 -4.00
C PRO A 183 8.90 9.41 -4.22
N PHE A 184 8.46 10.10 -3.16
CA PHE A 184 8.37 11.55 -3.10
C PHE A 184 9.37 12.07 -2.07
N PRO A 185 10.00 13.21 -2.33
CA PRO A 185 10.72 13.92 -1.31
C PRO A 185 9.72 14.50 -0.30
N LEU A 186 9.22 13.67 0.62
CA LEU A 186 8.16 14.04 1.57
C LEU A 186 8.46 15.35 2.29
N ARG A 187 9.76 15.61 2.57
CA ARG A 187 10.21 16.87 3.19
C ARG A 187 10.12 18.09 2.27
N GLU A 188 10.05 17.89 0.96
CA GLU A 188 9.83 18.96 -0.01
C GLU A 188 8.33 19.23 -0.23
N VAL A 189 7.50 18.22 0.03
CA VAL A 189 6.05 18.22 -0.25
C VAL A 189 5.23 18.49 1.00
N LEU A 190 5.71 18.04 2.16
CA LEU A 190 5.03 18.12 3.46
C LEU A 190 5.83 18.96 4.43
N SER A 191 5.13 19.74 5.27
CA SER A 191 5.74 20.40 6.42
C SER A 191 6.27 19.35 7.41
N GLU A 192 7.27 19.71 8.21
CA GLU A 192 7.79 18.84 9.27
C GLU A 192 6.68 18.43 10.25
N GLU A 193 5.73 19.31 10.55
CA GLU A 193 4.55 19.02 11.36
C GLU A 193 3.69 17.90 10.74
N SER A 194 3.39 17.99 9.44
CA SER A 194 2.64 16.95 8.72
C SER A 194 3.38 15.61 8.71
N ILE A 195 4.71 15.63 8.59
CA ILE A 195 5.55 14.43 8.66
C ILE A 195 5.47 13.80 10.06
N GLN A 196 5.55 14.62 11.12
CA GLN A 196 5.41 14.13 12.49
C GLN A 196 4.01 13.58 12.77
N ASP A 197 2.99 14.17 12.17
CA ASP A 197 1.62 13.65 12.24
C ASP A 197 1.49 12.29 11.56
N ILE A 198 2.13 12.09 10.40
CA ILE A 198 2.20 10.77 9.76
C ILE A 198 2.87 9.76 10.69
N TYR A 199 4.01 10.07 11.26
CA TYR A 199 4.71 9.19 12.19
C TYR A 199 3.84 8.81 13.39
N ARG A 200 3.13 9.78 13.95
CA ARG A 200 2.25 9.59 15.10
C ARG A 200 0.98 8.79 14.76
N LEU A 201 0.31 9.13 13.64
CA LEU A 201 -0.96 8.51 13.25
C LEU A 201 -0.78 7.06 12.78
N PHE A 202 0.33 6.78 12.10
CA PHE A 202 0.63 5.44 11.58
C PHE A 202 1.60 4.65 12.46
N GLU A 203 1.93 5.16 13.65
CA GLU A 203 2.90 4.57 14.59
C GLU A 203 4.27 4.28 13.93
N MET A 204 4.67 5.11 12.97
CA MET A 204 5.90 4.93 12.21
C MET A 204 7.07 5.63 12.90
N LYS A 205 8.22 4.95 12.99
CA LYS A 205 9.48 5.52 13.50
C LYS A 205 10.34 6.15 12.40
N GLY A 206 9.89 6.04 11.15
CA GLY A 206 10.56 6.57 9.97
C GLY A 206 9.78 6.22 8.71
N LEU A 207 10.09 6.89 7.60
CA LEU A 207 9.54 6.60 6.30
C LEU A 207 10.54 5.73 5.52
N SER A 208 10.37 4.42 5.63
CA SER A 208 11.10 3.44 4.85
C SER A 208 10.08 2.52 4.20
N TYR A 209 9.93 2.67 2.90
CA TYR A 209 9.02 1.89 2.09
C TYR A 209 9.62 0.51 1.77
N GLY A 210 8.75 -0.40 1.32
CA GLY A 210 9.15 -1.77 1.06
C GLY A 210 9.38 -2.59 2.33
N ASN A 211 9.70 -3.84 2.16
CA ASN A 211 10.02 -4.78 3.23
C ASN A 211 10.80 -5.98 2.71
N LEU A 212 11.38 -6.73 3.63
CA LEU A 212 12.09 -7.97 3.36
C LEU A 212 11.60 -9.05 4.30
N SER A 213 11.53 -10.26 3.79
CA SER A 213 11.36 -11.45 4.60
C SER A 213 12.28 -12.58 4.13
N ALA A 214 12.61 -13.48 5.04
CA ALA A 214 13.36 -14.69 4.72
C ALA A 214 12.90 -15.84 5.59
N ARG A 215 12.76 -17.02 4.98
CA ARG A 215 12.34 -18.25 5.64
C ARG A 215 13.41 -18.73 6.61
N GLU A 216 12.99 -19.06 7.82
CA GLU A 216 13.78 -19.83 8.76
C GLU A 216 12.86 -20.87 9.38
N ARG A 217 13.17 -22.17 9.15
CA ARG A 217 12.36 -23.26 9.68
C ARG A 217 12.65 -23.44 11.16
N ILE A 218 11.63 -23.23 11.98
CA ILE A 218 11.67 -23.44 13.42
C ILE A 218 10.66 -24.53 13.75
N PRO A 219 11.11 -25.79 13.92
CA PRO A 219 10.21 -26.96 14.04
C PRO A 219 9.16 -26.81 15.14
N GLU A 220 9.50 -26.16 16.25
CA GLU A 220 8.61 -25.94 17.39
C GLU A 220 7.44 -25.01 17.08
N LEU A 221 7.56 -24.17 16.02
CA LEU A 221 6.57 -23.15 15.64
C LEU A 221 5.83 -23.48 14.34
N GLY A 222 6.23 -24.56 13.66
CA GLY A 222 5.59 -25.01 12.44
C GLY A 222 6.46 -24.93 11.17
N PRO A 223 5.94 -25.40 10.03
CA PRO A 223 6.73 -25.57 8.81
C PRO A 223 6.96 -24.28 7.99
N ALA A 224 6.14 -23.25 8.20
CA ALA A 224 6.08 -22.05 7.34
C ALA A 224 6.53 -20.79 8.06
N THR A 225 7.51 -20.90 8.97
CA THR A 225 8.04 -19.75 9.71
C THR A 225 8.99 -18.91 8.86
N PHE A 226 8.89 -17.59 8.99
CA PHE A 226 9.79 -16.65 8.32
C PHE A 226 9.96 -15.37 9.14
N TRP A 227 11.13 -14.79 9.05
CA TRP A 227 11.42 -13.47 9.58
C TRP A 227 10.96 -12.39 8.62
N MET A 228 10.38 -11.32 9.12
CA MET A 228 9.96 -10.17 8.33
C MET A 228 10.26 -8.86 9.05
N THR A 229 10.69 -7.86 8.31
CA THR A 229 10.91 -6.51 8.83
C THR A 229 9.61 -5.93 9.40
N ALA A 230 9.73 -5.23 10.53
CA ALA A 230 8.59 -4.57 11.16
C ALA A 230 8.14 -3.34 10.35
N ARG A 231 6.88 -2.97 10.55
CA ARG A 231 6.27 -1.78 9.94
C ARG A 231 6.95 -0.50 10.43
N GLY A 232 7.16 0.46 9.54
CA GLY A 232 7.60 1.82 9.87
C GLY A 232 9.02 1.93 10.42
N ILE A 233 9.85 0.88 10.32
CA ILE A 233 11.26 0.93 10.72
C ILE A 233 12.15 1.34 9.55
N ASN A 234 13.34 1.83 9.87
CA ASN A 234 14.41 1.96 8.88
C ASN A 234 15.06 0.59 8.63
N LYS A 235 14.82 -0.02 7.44
CA LYS A 235 15.31 -1.36 7.08
C LYS A 235 16.84 -1.45 7.04
N ALA A 236 17.55 -0.32 6.83
CA ALA A 236 19.00 -0.29 6.91
C ALA A 236 19.55 -0.41 8.35
N LYS A 237 18.69 -0.26 9.36
CA LYS A 237 19.05 -0.23 10.79
C LYS A 237 18.41 -1.34 11.61
N VAL A 238 18.00 -2.44 11.00
CA VAL A 238 17.46 -3.62 11.69
C VAL A 238 18.50 -4.12 12.71
N SER A 239 18.11 -4.25 13.97
CA SER A 239 19.03 -4.62 15.05
C SER A 239 18.42 -5.51 16.12
N LYS A 240 17.13 -5.40 16.43
CA LYS A 240 16.51 -6.11 17.57
C LYS A 240 15.34 -6.99 17.11
N VAL A 241 15.40 -8.27 17.50
CA VAL A 241 14.28 -9.22 17.39
C VAL A 241 13.14 -8.76 18.30
N GLY A 242 11.90 -8.91 17.83
CA GLY A 242 10.72 -8.48 18.58
C GLY A 242 10.44 -6.96 18.51
N ARG A 243 11.27 -6.20 17.77
CA ARG A 243 11.07 -4.77 17.53
C ARG A 243 11.23 -4.39 16.05
N ASP A 244 12.40 -4.72 15.47
CA ASP A 244 12.75 -4.34 14.09
C ASP A 244 12.47 -5.47 13.10
N VAL A 245 12.51 -6.69 13.59
CA VAL A 245 12.20 -7.90 12.84
C VAL A 245 11.37 -8.84 13.71
N LEU A 246 10.36 -9.44 13.11
CA LEU A 246 9.38 -10.28 13.78
C LEU A 246 9.30 -11.64 13.10
N LEU A 247 9.11 -12.71 13.88
CA LEU A 247 8.90 -14.03 13.35
C LEU A 247 7.42 -14.28 13.12
N VAL A 248 7.04 -14.45 11.86
CA VAL A 248 5.70 -14.90 11.47
C VAL A 248 5.69 -16.41 11.42
N LYS A 249 4.72 -17.05 12.11
CA LYS A 249 4.52 -18.49 12.15
C LYS A 249 3.25 -18.97 11.44
N GLY A 250 2.47 -18.05 10.88
CA GLY A 250 1.25 -18.32 10.15
C GLY A 250 0.34 -17.10 10.07
N PHE A 251 -0.87 -17.31 9.58
CA PHE A 251 -1.85 -16.27 9.39
C PHE A 251 -3.27 -16.76 9.72
N ASP A 252 -4.01 -15.97 10.51
CA ASP A 252 -5.44 -16.17 10.74
C ASP A 252 -6.23 -15.35 9.72
N TYR A 253 -6.61 -15.97 8.60
CA TYR A 253 -7.34 -15.33 7.50
C TYR A 253 -8.73 -14.87 7.89
N TYR A 254 -9.36 -15.53 8.86
CA TYR A 254 -10.69 -15.14 9.34
C TYR A 254 -10.65 -13.80 10.09
N LYS A 255 -9.59 -13.62 10.91
CA LYS A 255 -9.38 -12.38 11.68
C LYS A 255 -8.52 -11.35 10.96
N GLY A 256 -7.91 -11.69 9.81
CA GLY A 256 -6.96 -10.85 9.10
C GLY A 256 -5.71 -10.53 9.92
N GLN A 257 -5.14 -11.53 10.62
CA GLN A 257 -4.03 -11.33 11.57
C GLN A 257 -2.85 -12.26 11.29
N ALA A 258 -1.65 -11.68 11.22
CA ALA A 258 -0.42 -12.45 11.27
C ALA A 258 -0.23 -13.04 12.68
N LEU A 259 0.10 -14.32 12.75
CA LEU A 259 0.47 -15.01 13.99
C LEU A 259 1.97 -14.84 14.21
N VAL A 260 2.35 -14.11 15.24
CA VAL A 260 3.72 -13.64 15.44
C VAL A 260 4.29 -14.20 16.75
N SER A 261 5.44 -14.88 16.65
CA SER A 261 6.22 -15.33 17.81
C SER A 261 7.24 -14.27 18.20
N VAL A 262 7.28 -13.92 19.49
CA VAL A 262 8.14 -12.86 20.01
C VAL A 262 8.83 -13.27 21.31
N PRO A 263 10.01 -12.66 21.64
CA PRO A 263 10.64 -12.80 22.93
C PRO A 263 9.86 -12.05 24.02
N PRO A 264 10.08 -12.35 25.30
CA PRO A 264 9.38 -11.69 26.42
C PRO A 264 9.59 -10.16 26.48
N ASP A 265 10.73 -9.67 26.00
CA ASP A 265 11.09 -8.24 26.00
C ASP A 265 10.79 -7.53 24.67
N HIS A 266 9.88 -8.08 23.85
CA HIS A 266 9.48 -7.46 22.59
C HIS A 266 8.85 -6.08 22.79
N ASP A 267 8.92 -5.22 21.79
CA ASP A 267 8.18 -3.96 21.76
C ASP A 267 6.69 -4.25 21.51
N PRO A 268 5.77 -4.01 22.47
CA PRO A 268 4.34 -4.30 22.28
C PRO A 268 3.68 -3.45 21.19
N LYS A 269 4.36 -2.38 20.74
CA LYS A 269 3.92 -1.54 19.61
C LYS A 269 4.47 -2.00 18.26
N ALA A 270 5.43 -2.92 18.26
CA ALA A 270 5.93 -3.46 16.99
C ALA A 270 4.79 -4.16 16.23
N ARG A 271 4.78 -4.00 14.93
CA ARG A 271 3.85 -4.69 14.01
C ARG A 271 4.67 -5.22 12.85
N VAL A 272 4.35 -6.41 12.38
CA VAL A 272 4.93 -6.91 11.12
C VAL A 272 4.47 -6.02 9.96
N SER A 273 5.22 -6.00 8.86
CA SER A 273 4.80 -5.26 7.65
C SER A 273 3.37 -5.59 7.25
N VAL A 274 2.67 -4.64 6.65
CA VAL A 274 1.30 -4.84 6.15
C VAL A 274 1.21 -6.00 5.15
N ASP A 275 2.28 -6.24 4.39
CA ASP A 275 2.36 -7.27 3.35
C ASP A 275 2.60 -8.69 3.90
N ALA A 276 2.52 -8.88 5.23
CA ALA A 276 2.70 -10.20 5.85
C ALA A 276 1.71 -11.24 5.32
N VAL A 277 0.49 -10.84 4.95
CA VAL A 277 -0.51 -11.71 4.34
C VAL A 277 -0.06 -12.24 2.98
N GLU A 278 0.55 -11.39 2.16
CA GLU A 278 1.09 -11.74 0.85
C GLU A 278 2.30 -12.69 0.99
N HIS A 279 3.26 -12.33 1.85
CA HIS A 279 4.45 -13.15 2.09
C HIS A 279 4.10 -14.52 2.67
N GLU A 280 3.16 -14.58 3.63
CA GLU A 280 2.72 -15.87 4.20
C GLU A 280 2.06 -16.74 3.13
N LEU A 281 1.20 -16.15 2.30
CA LEU A 281 0.53 -16.88 1.23
C LEU A 281 1.55 -17.44 0.21
N ILE A 282 2.58 -16.67 -0.15
CA ILE A 282 3.69 -17.12 -1.00
C ILE A 282 4.45 -18.27 -0.34
N TYR A 283 4.90 -18.10 0.90
CA TYR A 283 5.68 -19.12 1.60
C TYR A 283 4.89 -20.42 1.83
N ARG A 284 3.61 -20.32 2.10
CA ARG A 284 2.74 -21.48 2.29
C ARG A 284 2.52 -22.24 1.00
N THR A 285 2.41 -21.53 -0.13
CA THR A 285 2.09 -22.14 -1.43
C THR A 285 3.33 -22.67 -2.14
N PHE A 286 4.48 -21.97 -2.03
CA PHE A 286 5.73 -22.31 -2.71
C PHE A 286 6.84 -22.60 -1.70
N PRO A 287 7.01 -23.88 -1.31
CA PRO A 287 8.03 -24.28 -0.31
C PRO A 287 9.48 -23.99 -0.73
N GLU A 288 9.74 -23.85 -2.02
CA GLU A 288 11.02 -23.50 -2.62
C GLU A 288 11.38 -22.02 -2.49
N VAL A 289 10.40 -21.15 -2.24
CA VAL A 289 10.66 -19.74 -1.95
C VAL A 289 11.29 -19.61 -0.56
N GLY A 290 12.52 -19.11 -0.52
CA GLY A 290 13.27 -18.87 0.72
C GLY A 290 13.30 -17.42 1.15
N ALA A 291 13.02 -16.47 0.22
CA ALA A 291 12.98 -15.04 0.52
C ALA A 291 11.97 -14.32 -0.37
N VAL A 292 11.41 -13.23 0.17
CA VAL A 292 10.55 -12.30 -0.56
C VAL A 292 10.97 -10.87 -0.24
N VAL A 293 11.05 -10.03 -1.28
CA VAL A 293 11.38 -8.61 -1.17
C VAL A 293 10.30 -7.79 -1.86
N HIS A 294 9.73 -6.85 -1.15
CA HIS A 294 8.83 -5.83 -1.71
C HIS A 294 9.54 -4.49 -1.75
N VAL A 295 9.51 -3.81 -2.90
CA VAL A 295 10.13 -2.49 -3.10
C VAL A 295 9.27 -1.60 -4.00
N HIS A 296 9.30 -0.28 -3.75
CA HIS A 296 8.70 0.74 -4.60
C HIS A 296 9.69 1.14 -5.70
N ALA A 297 9.97 0.20 -6.58
CA ALA A 297 10.89 0.28 -7.70
C ALA A 297 10.33 -0.55 -8.86
N TRP A 298 10.97 -0.54 -10.02
CA TRP A 298 10.47 -1.25 -11.19
C TRP A 298 11.53 -2.09 -11.89
N LEU A 299 11.09 -3.13 -12.55
CA LEU A 299 11.86 -3.97 -13.47
C LEU A 299 11.08 -4.06 -14.78
N ASP A 300 11.79 -3.93 -15.91
CA ASP A 300 11.17 -4.07 -17.22
C ASP A 300 10.76 -5.52 -17.51
N GLY A 301 9.62 -5.68 -18.17
CA GLY A 301 9.14 -6.98 -18.65
C GLY A 301 8.52 -7.87 -17.58
N VAL A 302 8.19 -7.36 -16.40
CA VAL A 302 7.49 -8.13 -15.37
C VAL A 302 5.99 -8.28 -15.68
N LEU A 303 5.41 -9.40 -15.28
CA LEU A 303 3.95 -9.54 -15.21
C LEU A 303 3.42 -8.61 -14.12
N CYS A 304 2.33 -7.89 -14.41
CA CYS A 304 1.79 -6.89 -13.51
C CYS A 304 0.34 -7.20 -13.10
N THR A 305 -0.03 -6.86 -11.86
CA THR A 305 -1.42 -6.93 -11.42
C THR A 305 -2.29 -5.97 -12.23
N THR A 306 -3.53 -6.36 -12.51
CA THR A 306 -4.47 -5.54 -13.29
C THR A 306 -5.14 -4.45 -12.48
N GLN A 307 -5.22 -4.63 -11.16
CA GLN A 307 -5.86 -3.71 -10.22
C GLN A 307 -4.83 -3.13 -9.25
N ASN A 308 -5.05 -1.88 -8.84
CA ASN A 308 -4.23 -1.20 -7.84
C ASN A 308 -4.82 -1.41 -6.44
N PHE A 309 -4.75 -2.64 -5.93
CA PHE A 309 -5.19 -2.93 -4.57
C PHE A 309 -4.22 -2.33 -3.54
N PRO A 310 -4.73 -1.82 -2.40
CA PRO A 310 -3.88 -1.30 -1.32
C PRO A 310 -3.00 -2.38 -0.69
N CYS A 311 -1.82 -1.99 -0.19
CA CYS A 311 -0.97 -2.84 0.63
C CYS A 311 -1.72 -3.51 1.78
N GLY A 312 -1.40 -4.76 2.06
CA GLY A 312 -1.96 -5.50 3.18
C GLY A 312 -3.40 -5.93 3.01
N THR A 313 -3.91 -5.95 1.78
CA THR A 313 -5.22 -6.54 1.45
C THR A 313 -5.08 -7.98 0.96
N ILE A 314 -6.11 -8.77 1.23
CA ILE A 314 -6.18 -10.16 0.75
C ILE A 314 -6.17 -10.19 -0.78
N GLU A 315 -6.88 -9.27 -1.41
CA GLU A 315 -7.03 -9.18 -2.85
C GLU A 315 -5.70 -8.87 -3.57
N LEU A 316 -4.83 -8.04 -2.96
CA LEU A 316 -3.48 -7.83 -3.48
C LEU A 316 -2.68 -9.14 -3.40
N ALA A 317 -2.67 -9.78 -2.24
CA ALA A 317 -1.96 -11.05 -2.04
C ALA A 317 -2.42 -12.13 -3.03
N GLU A 318 -3.73 -12.28 -3.24
CA GLU A 318 -4.30 -13.22 -4.20
C GLU A 318 -3.93 -12.86 -5.64
N SER A 319 -3.89 -11.57 -5.99
CA SER A 319 -3.49 -11.10 -7.33
C SER A 319 -2.03 -11.45 -7.62
N VAL A 320 -1.13 -11.24 -6.65
CA VAL A 320 0.28 -11.64 -6.75
C VAL A 320 0.40 -13.15 -6.89
N MET A 321 -0.32 -13.91 -6.07
CA MET A 321 -0.34 -15.37 -6.15
C MET A 321 -0.79 -15.90 -7.51
N ASN A 322 -1.83 -15.29 -8.09
CA ASN A 322 -2.34 -15.69 -9.40
C ASN A 322 -1.31 -15.45 -10.51
N LEU A 323 -0.52 -14.37 -10.41
CA LEU A 323 0.56 -14.12 -11.35
C LEU A 323 1.73 -15.10 -11.15
N LEU A 324 2.15 -15.34 -9.91
CA LEU A 324 3.22 -16.32 -9.61
C LEU A 324 2.89 -17.71 -10.15
N ARG A 325 1.63 -18.16 -10.05
CA ARG A 325 1.18 -19.46 -10.60
C ARG A 325 1.25 -19.54 -12.12
N GLN A 326 1.31 -18.42 -12.83
CA GLN A 326 1.41 -18.34 -14.28
C GLN A 326 2.86 -18.33 -14.77
N THR A 327 3.83 -18.25 -13.87
CA THR A 327 5.25 -18.24 -14.22
C THR A 327 5.86 -19.63 -14.19
N ASP A 328 6.89 -19.85 -15.00
CA ASP A 328 7.60 -21.15 -15.08
C ASP A 328 8.35 -21.46 -13.77
N ASP A 329 8.86 -20.44 -13.08
CA ASP A 329 9.57 -20.56 -11.81
C ASP A 329 9.08 -19.52 -10.79
N PRO A 330 8.01 -19.82 -10.02
CA PRO A 330 7.53 -18.94 -8.96
C PRO A 330 8.56 -18.58 -7.90
N SER A 331 9.61 -19.42 -7.75
CA SER A 331 10.67 -19.19 -6.76
C SER A 331 11.73 -18.18 -7.23
N ARG A 332 11.73 -17.79 -8.50
CA ARG A 332 12.68 -16.81 -9.07
C ARG A 332 12.00 -15.77 -9.95
N THR A 333 10.91 -15.24 -9.48
CA THR A 333 10.06 -14.31 -10.23
C THR A 333 10.02 -12.93 -9.58
N ALA A 334 9.78 -11.90 -10.39
CA ALA A 334 9.34 -10.58 -9.96
C ALA A 334 7.96 -10.30 -10.54
N VAL A 335 7.05 -9.84 -9.71
CA VAL A 335 5.69 -9.43 -10.08
C VAL A 335 5.55 -7.94 -9.87
N GLY A 336 5.07 -7.23 -10.90
CA GLY A 336 4.68 -5.83 -10.82
C GLY A 336 3.35 -5.66 -10.08
N LEU A 337 3.32 -4.72 -9.16
CA LEU A 337 2.09 -4.25 -8.51
C LEU A 337 1.67 -2.96 -9.20
N LYS A 338 0.49 -2.94 -9.82
CA LYS A 338 0.02 -1.79 -10.62
C LYS A 338 0.14 -0.49 -9.83
N ASN A 339 0.89 0.49 -10.36
CA ASN A 339 1.10 1.82 -9.79
C ASN A 339 1.67 1.82 -8.35
N HIS A 340 2.43 0.78 -7.97
CA HIS A 340 2.87 0.59 -6.61
C HIS A 340 4.35 0.16 -6.50
N GLY A 341 4.75 -0.92 -7.14
CA GLY A 341 6.11 -1.45 -7.03
C GLY A 341 6.22 -2.91 -7.45
N LEU A 342 7.10 -3.64 -6.79
CA LEU A 342 7.43 -5.03 -7.10
C LEU A 342 7.34 -5.92 -5.86
N THR A 343 6.86 -7.15 -6.06
CA THR A 343 7.11 -8.29 -5.17
C THR A 343 8.06 -9.26 -5.87
N ILE A 344 9.17 -9.58 -5.23
CA ILE A 344 10.26 -10.37 -5.81
C ILE A 344 10.50 -11.61 -4.94
N THR A 345 10.38 -12.79 -5.52
CA THR A 345 10.65 -14.08 -4.86
C THR A 345 12.04 -14.59 -5.18
N GLY A 346 12.64 -15.35 -4.27
CA GLY A 346 13.93 -16.02 -4.46
C GLY A 346 14.08 -17.21 -3.52
N PRO A 347 14.94 -18.20 -3.87
CA PRO A 347 15.35 -19.25 -2.93
C PRO A 347 16.11 -18.68 -1.72
N SER A 348 16.68 -17.47 -1.87
CA SER A 348 17.35 -16.73 -0.80
C SER A 348 17.40 -15.24 -1.15
N LEU A 349 17.70 -14.39 -0.16
CA LEU A 349 17.99 -12.97 -0.39
C LEU A 349 19.18 -12.80 -1.33
N ASP A 350 20.22 -13.62 -1.18
CA ASP A 350 21.39 -13.58 -2.08
C ASP A 350 20.99 -13.78 -3.55
N ASP A 351 20.11 -14.73 -3.85
CA ASP A 351 19.61 -14.97 -5.20
C ASP A 351 18.82 -13.76 -5.73
N ILE A 352 17.90 -13.22 -4.93
CA ILE A 352 17.12 -12.03 -5.33
C ILE A 352 18.07 -10.89 -5.70
N PHE A 353 18.96 -10.52 -4.80
CA PHE A 353 19.83 -9.34 -5.02
C PHE A 353 20.82 -9.55 -6.16
N ASN A 354 21.31 -10.76 -6.40
CA ASN A 354 22.16 -11.05 -7.57
C ASN A 354 21.39 -10.84 -8.89
N ARG A 355 20.07 -11.06 -8.91
CA ARG A 355 19.23 -10.87 -10.11
C ARG A 355 18.82 -9.42 -10.34
N ILE A 356 18.63 -8.63 -9.28
CA ILE A 356 18.07 -7.27 -9.40
C ILE A 356 19.13 -6.17 -9.44
N ARG A 357 20.37 -6.43 -9.00
CA ARG A 357 21.46 -5.44 -9.02
C ARG A 357 21.65 -4.86 -10.41
N GLY A 358 21.69 -3.53 -10.51
CA GLY A 358 21.87 -2.78 -11.75
C GLY A 358 20.68 -2.86 -12.72
N ARG A 359 19.56 -3.47 -12.33
CA ARG A 359 18.36 -3.61 -13.16
C ARG A 359 17.14 -2.85 -12.61
N LEU A 360 17.12 -2.58 -11.29
CA LEU A 360 16.04 -1.81 -10.68
C LEU A 360 16.06 -0.35 -11.15
N ARG A 361 14.90 0.11 -11.58
CA ARG A 361 14.59 1.54 -11.75
C ARG A 361 13.94 2.05 -10.48
N THR A 362 14.36 3.21 -9.99
CA THR A 362 13.78 3.83 -8.79
C THR A 362 12.37 4.37 -9.01
N GLU A 363 11.97 4.57 -10.26
CA GLU A 363 10.63 5.04 -10.63
C GLU A 363 9.75 3.84 -11.01
N VAL A 364 8.58 3.76 -10.36
CA VAL A 364 7.55 2.78 -10.70
C VAL A 364 6.85 3.21 -11.98
N GLU A 365 6.58 2.25 -12.87
CA GLU A 365 5.82 2.50 -14.08
C GLU A 365 4.34 2.75 -13.73
N MET A 366 3.82 3.91 -14.17
CA MET A 366 2.44 4.31 -13.92
C MET A 366 1.54 3.92 -15.09
N MET A 367 0.46 3.24 -14.79
CA MET A 367 -0.50 2.69 -15.75
C MET A 367 -1.89 3.29 -15.50
N SER A 368 -2.48 3.83 -16.55
CA SER A 368 -3.85 4.37 -16.53
C SER A 368 -4.92 3.29 -16.38
#